data_960f949b58fc359e2a808460c21d46d0
#
_entry.id   960f949b58fc359e2a808460c21d46d0
#
_cell.length_a   1.000
_cell.length_b   1.000
_cell.length_c   1.000
_cell.angle_alpha   90.00
_cell.angle_beta   90.00
_cell.angle_gamma   90.00
#
_symmetry.space_group_name_H-M   'P 1'
#
loop_
_entity.id
_entity.type
_entity.pdbx_description
1 polymer ?
#
loop_
_entity_poly.entity_id
_entity_poly.type
_entity_poly.pdbx_seq_one_letter_code
_entity_poly.pdbx_strand_id
1 'polypeptide(L)'
;MKKIILGAACFLAMQFVTNNASAQKVYATKTGQIFFNATGGIEKIAAVNNQVDSKFVDATGQIVLAVLVKGFKFENQLMEDHFNENYMESTQFPKADFKGYIKNIKEVDFAKDGNYPVTVEGALTIHGVSKQVSTKG
;
A
#
# COMPACT_ATOMS: atom_id res chain seq x y z
N MET A 1 0.84 -50.99 61.48
CA MET A 1 1.19 -50.89 60.05
C MET A 1 0.78 -49.53 59.51
N LYS A 2 1.69 -48.63 59.36
CA LYS A 2 1.41 -47.33 58.77
C LYS A 2 1.78 -47.39 57.27
N LYS A 3 0.78 -47.27 56.43
CA LYS A 3 1.00 -47.14 54.98
C LYS A 3 1.26 -45.67 54.68
N ILE A 4 2.49 -45.36 54.26
CA ILE A 4 2.87 -44.04 53.75
C ILE A 4 2.48 -44.01 52.29
N ILE A 5 1.48 -43.21 51.96
CA ILE A 5 1.13 -42.91 50.56
C ILE A 5 1.99 -41.72 50.14
N LEU A 6 2.97 -42.01 49.29
CA LEU A 6 3.81 -40.99 48.67
C LEU A 6 3.05 -40.38 47.49
N GLY A 7 2.47 -39.22 47.72
CA GLY A 7 1.83 -38.47 46.66
C GLY A 7 2.89 -37.79 45.79
N ALA A 8 3.03 -38.27 44.59
CA ALA A 8 3.83 -37.64 43.56
C ALA A 8 3.09 -36.37 43.07
N ALA A 9 3.53 -35.22 43.52
CA ALA A 9 3.08 -33.95 42.95
C ALA A 9 3.76 -33.74 41.58
N CYS A 10 3.03 -34.06 40.52
CA CYS A 10 3.41 -33.63 39.16
C CYS A 10 3.27 -32.11 39.05
N PHE A 11 4.35 -31.39 39.20
CA PHE A 11 4.44 -29.99 38.86
C PHE A 11 4.48 -29.90 37.34
N LEU A 12 3.32 -29.73 36.70
CA LEU A 12 3.21 -29.37 35.32
C LEU A 12 3.69 -27.92 35.19
N ALA A 13 4.95 -27.74 34.83
CA ALA A 13 5.47 -26.43 34.45
C ALA A 13 4.80 -26.04 33.12
N MET A 14 3.74 -25.26 33.25
CA MET A 14 3.09 -24.60 32.11
C MET A 14 4.06 -23.56 31.57
N GLN A 15 4.80 -23.91 30.56
CA GLN A 15 5.63 -22.97 29.82
C GLN A 15 4.68 -22.04 29.07
N PHE A 16 4.49 -20.84 29.59
CA PHE A 16 3.90 -19.75 28.83
C PHE A 16 4.88 -19.38 27.72
N VAL A 17 4.65 -19.92 26.54
CA VAL A 17 5.26 -19.39 25.32
C VAL A 17 4.64 -18.02 25.13
N THR A 18 5.33 -16.98 25.56
CA THR A 18 4.98 -15.62 25.20
C THR A 18 5.30 -15.48 23.72
N ASN A 19 4.32 -15.74 22.88
CA ASN A 19 4.38 -15.29 21.51
C ASN A 19 4.41 -13.76 21.54
N ASN A 20 5.59 -13.19 21.41
CA ASN A 20 5.75 -11.79 21.05
C ASN A 20 5.25 -11.63 19.59
N ALA A 21 3.95 -11.64 19.43
CA ALA A 21 3.33 -11.17 18.20
C ALA A 21 3.64 -9.68 18.14
N SER A 22 4.64 -9.31 17.37
CA SER A 22 4.92 -7.93 17.04
C SER A 22 3.65 -7.36 16.44
N ALA A 23 3.01 -6.40 17.14
CA ALA A 23 1.75 -5.83 16.70
C ALA A 23 1.98 -5.13 15.36
N GLN A 24 1.42 -5.69 14.30
CA GLN A 24 1.43 -5.16 12.96
C GLN A 24 0.71 -3.81 12.93
N LYS A 25 1.39 -2.75 12.50
CA LYS A 25 0.78 -1.44 12.30
C LYS A 25 0.27 -1.29 10.89
N VAL A 26 -0.96 -0.82 10.78
CA VAL A 26 -1.59 -0.48 9.51
C VAL A 26 -1.75 1.02 9.45
N TYR A 27 -1.15 1.63 8.44
CA TYR A 27 -1.31 3.05 8.13
C TYR A 27 -2.32 3.18 7.02
N ALA A 28 -3.26 4.11 7.13
CA ALA A 28 -4.28 4.34 6.13
C ALA A 28 -4.58 5.82 5.97
N THR A 29 -4.87 6.23 4.76
CA THR A 29 -5.38 7.58 4.44
C THR A 29 -6.41 7.51 3.32
N LYS A 30 -7.31 8.48 3.29
CA LYS A 30 -8.25 8.72 2.17
C LYS A 30 -7.96 10.04 1.46
N THR A 31 -6.95 10.76 1.91
CA THR A 31 -6.55 12.08 1.41
C THR A 31 -5.11 12.07 0.89
N GLY A 32 -4.66 10.92 0.43
CA GLY A 32 -3.37 10.81 -0.24
C GLY A 32 -3.35 11.61 -1.53
N GLN A 33 -2.16 11.94 -2.01
CA GLN A 33 -1.96 12.73 -3.21
C GLN A 33 -1.15 11.96 -4.25
N ILE A 34 -1.62 12.00 -5.49
CA ILE A 34 -0.87 11.50 -6.66
C ILE A 34 -0.70 12.63 -7.65
N PHE A 35 0.53 12.81 -8.09
CA PHE A 35 0.88 13.65 -9.22
C PHE A 35 1.11 12.81 -10.47
N PHE A 36 0.61 13.28 -11.58
CA PHE A 36 0.82 12.69 -12.88
C PHE A 36 1.39 13.73 -13.83
N ASN A 37 2.51 13.41 -14.46
CA ASN A 37 3.15 14.21 -15.48
C ASN A 37 3.37 13.36 -16.72
N ALA A 38 2.92 13.83 -17.85
CA ALA A 38 3.25 13.25 -19.15
C ALA A 38 3.81 14.34 -20.05
N THR A 39 4.88 14.01 -20.74
CA THR A 39 5.47 14.87 -21.78
C THR A 39 5.27 14.18 -23.11
N GLY A 40 4.32 14.68 -23.88
CA GLY A 40 4.03 14.17 -25.22
C GLY A 40 4.03 15.32 -26.21
N GLY A 41 5.04 15.41 -27.08
CA GLY A 41 5.11 16.46 -28.08
C GLY A 41 5.36 17.85 -27.49
N ILE A 42 4.53 18.81 -27.86
CA ILE A 42 4.69 20.23 -27.51
C ILE A 42 4.03 20.58 -26.18
N GLU A 43 3.11 19.78 -25.69
CA GLU A 43 2.35 20.08 -24.46
C GLU A 43 2.84 19.23 -23.28
N LYS A 44 2.99 19.93 -22.14
CA LYS A 44 3.22 19.33 -20.85
C LYS A 44 1.87 19.06 -20.18
N ILE A 45 1.55 17.79 -19.97
CA ILE A 45 0.33 17.37 -19.30
C ILE A 45 0.66 17.13 -17.83
N ALA A 46 -0.01 17.85 -16.94
CA ALA A 46 0.13 17.67 -15.50
C ALA A 46 -1.23 17.60 -14.83
N ALA A 47 -1.38 16.67 -13.92
CA ALA A 47 -2.59 16.52 -13.13
C ALA A 47 -2.29 16.11 -11.70
N VAL A 48 -3.19 16.42 -10.80
CA VAL A 48 -3.13 16.04 -9.39
C VAL A 48 -4.44 15.43 -8.94
N ASN A 49 -4.34 14.38 -8.12
CA ASN A 49 -5.47 13.81 -7.40
C ASN A 49 -5.17 13.85 -5.91
N ASN A 50 -6.04 14.47 -5.12
CA ASN A 50 -5.90 14.63 -3.67
C ASN A 50 -6.81 13.69 -2.86
N GLN A 51 -7.40 12.69 -3.51
CA GLN A 51 -8.36 11.76 -2.92
C GLN A 51 -7.93 10.32 -3.17
N VAL A 52 -6.69 10.01 -2.78
CA VAL A 52 -6.15 8.66 -2.94
C VAL A 52 -6.39 7.88 -1.66
N ASP A 53 -7.09 6.76 -1.78
CA ASP A 53 -7.16 5.75 -0.73
C ASP A 53 -5.84 4.97 -0.69
N SER A 54 -5.19 4.94 0.46
CA SER A 54 -3.97 4.17 0.65
C SER A 54 -4.00 3.40 1.95
N LYS A 55 -3.48 2.18 1.91
CA LYS A 55 -3.19 1.36 3.09
C LYS A 55 -1.78 0.79 2.98
N PHE A 56 -1.08 0.82 4.07
CA PHE A 56 0.27 0.31 4.18
C PHE A 56 0.45 -0.49 5.47
N VAL A 57 1.14 -1.62 5.39
CA VAL A 57 1.42 -2.51 6.51
C VAL A 57 2.92 -2.57 6.73
N ASP A 58 3.40 -2.10 7.88
CA ASP A 58 4.83 -1.99 8.19
C ASP A 58 5.54 -3.35 8.27
N ALA A 59 4.90 -4.34 8.87
CA ALA A 59 5.50 -5.65 9.09
C ALA A 59 5.76 -6.43 7.78
N THR A 60 4.91 -6.25 6.78
CA THR A 60 4.95 -6.99 5.51
C THR A 60 5.40 -6.16 4.33
N GLY A 61 5.36 -4.83 4.46
CA GLY A 61 5.58 -3.91 3.35
C GLY A 61 4.43 -3.85 2.35
N GLN A 62 3.30 -4.49 2.65
CA GLN A 62 2.14 -4.48 1.76
C GLN A 62 1.58 -3.07 1.60
N ILE A 63 1.36 -2.67 0.35
CA ILE A 63 0.80 -1.37 0.00
C ILE A 63 -0.35 -1.54 -1.00
N VAL A 64 -1.44 -0.84 -0.75
CA VAL A 64 -2.60 -0.78 -1.63
C VAL A 64 -2.96 0.68 -1.84
N LEU A 65 -3.06 1.08 -3.09
CA LEU A 65 -3.52 2.41 -3.51
C LEU A 65 -4.75 2.25 -4.39
N ALA A 66 -5.73 3.12 -4.21
CA ALA A 66 -6.88 3.20 -5.09
C ALA A 66 -7.26 4.66 -5.31
N VAL A 67 -7.66 4.99 -6.54
CA VAL A 67 -8.02 6.33 -6.93
C VAL A 67 -9.17 6.33 -7.93
N LEU A 68 -10.06 7.31 -7.81
CA LEU A 68 -11.04 7.58 -8.84
C LEU A 68 -10.39 8.39 -9.96
N VAL A 69 -10.50 7.90 -11.20
CA VAL A 69 -9.89 8.54 -12.37
C VAL A 69 -10.42 9.96 -12.57
N LYS A 70 -11.72 10.19 -12.37
CA LYS A 70 -12.35 11.52 -12.42
C LYS A 70 -11.88 12.49 -11.34
N GLY A 71 -11.14 12.02 -10.35
CA GLY A 71 -10.56 12.83 -9.29
C GLY A 71 -9.28 13.57 -9.70
N PHE A 72 -8.67 13.23 -10.83
CA PHE A 72 -7.53 13.97 -11.37
C PHE A 72 -7.96 15.33 -11.90
N LYS A 73 -7.27 16.37 -11.43
CA LYS A 73 -7.52 17.78 -11.79
C LYS A 73 -6.36 18.30 -12.62
N PHE A 74 -6.71 18.94 -13.72
CA PHE A 74 -5.80 19.55 -14.69
C PHE A 74 -5.93 21.06 -14.63
N GLU A 75 -4.92 21.79 -15.07
CA GLU A 75 -5.01 23.26 -15.20
C GLU A 75 -6.02 23.68 -16.26
N ASN A 76 -6.18 22.86 -17.31
CA ASN A 76 -7.06 23.13 -18.44
C ASN A 76 -8.22 22.13 -18.45
N GLN A 77 -9.46 22.65 -18.44
CA GLN A 77 -10.68 21.85 -18.44
C GLN A 77 -10.79 20.94 -19.66
N LEU A 78 -10.42 21.45 -20.83
CA LEU A 78 -10.47 20.66 -22.07
C LEU A 78 -9.53 19.44 -22.00
N MET A 79 -8.37 19.62 -21.38
CA MET A 79 -7.42 18.52 -21.15
C MET A 79 -7.98 17.50 -20.16
N GLU A 80 -8.65 17.95 -19.09
CA GLU A 80 -9.35 17.07 -18.15
C GLU A 80 -10.45 16.27 -18.83
N ASP A 81 -11.23 16.89 -19.70
CA ASP A 81 -12.30 16.22 -20.44
C ASP A 81 -11.73 15.19 -21.42
N HIS A 82 -10.70 15.54 -22.18
CA HIS A 82 -10.02 14.58 -23.08
C HIS A 82 -9.40 13.42 -22.31
N PHE A 83 -8.78 13.68 -21.16
CA PHE A 83 -8.24 12.62 -20.31
C PHE A 83 -9.33 11.65 -19.86
N ASN A 84 -10.46 12.16 -19.40
CA ASN A 84 -11.56 11.33 -18.92
C ASN A 84 -12.30 10.59 -20.03
N GLU A 85 -12.55 11.24 -21.16
CA GLU A 85 -13.40 10.70 -22.22
C GLU A 85 -12.62 9.85 -23.23
N ASN A 86 -11.46 10.33 -23.66
CA ASN A 86 -10.74 9.73 -24.78
C ASN A 86 -9.59 8.80 -24.36
N TYR A 87 -8.89 9.14 -23.28
CA TYR A 87 -7.75 8.35 -22.82
C TYR A 87 -8.09 7.31 -21.78
N MET A 88 -8.85 7.69 -20.75
CA MET A 88 -9.11 6.82 -19.62
C MET A 88 -10.51 6.18 -19.68
N GLU A 89 -11.41 6.71 -20.48
CA GLU A 89 -12.81 6.25 -20.56
C GLU A 89 -13.37 6.05 -19.14
N SER A 90 -13.24 7.08 -18.30
CA SER A 90 -13.46 7.02 -16.86
C SER A 90 -14.90 6.68 -16.44
N THR A 91 -15.84 6.69 -17.38
CA THR A 91 -17.20 6.19 -17.17
C THR A 91 -17.23 4.66 -17.18
N GLN A 92 -16.45 4.02 -18.03
CA GLN A 92 -16.32 2.55 -18.10
C GLN A 92 -15.30 2.01 -17.10
N PHE A 93 -14.18 2.74 -16.92
CA PHE A 93 -13.08 2.39 -16.05
C PHE A 93 -12.85 3.46 -14.97
N PRO A 94 -13.76 3.54 -13.98
CA PRO A 94 -13.78 4.67 -13.03
C PRO A 94 -12.63 4.67 -12.03
N LYS A 95 -11.94 3.54 -11.87
CA LYS A 95 -10.88 3.37 -10.85
C LYS A 95 -9.58 2.92 -11.47
N ALA A 96 -8.49 3.41 -10.88
CA ALA A 96 -7.17 2.83 -11.02
C ALA A 96 -6.69 2.37 -9.64
N ASP A 97 -5.96 1.27 -9.58
CA ASP A 97 -5.45 0.72 -8.33
C ASP A 97 -4.05 0.11 -8.49
N PHE A 98 -3.34 0.10 -7.38
CA PHE A 98 -2.07 -0.59 -7.23
C PHE A 98 -2.13 -1.49 -6.00
N LYS A 99 -1.70 -2.74 -6.17
CA LYS A 99 -1.58 -3.72 -5.09
C LYS A 99 -0.19 -4.35 -5.16
N GLY A 100 0.60 -4.10 -4.15
CA GLY A 100 1.97 -4.59 -4.14
C GLY A 100 2.59 -4.54 -2.76
N TYR A 101 3.90 -4.52 -2.75
CA TYR A 101 4.68 -4.52 -1.52
C TYR A 101 6.05 -3.87 -1.72
N ILE A 102 6.60 -3.39 -0.62
CA ILE A 102 7.99 -2.94 -0.55
C ILE A 102 8.86 -4.18 -0.36
N LYS A 103 9.69 -4.48 -1.33
CA LYS A 103 10.51 -5.69 -1.38
C LYS A 103 11.54 -5.75 -0.24
N ASN A 104 12.16 -4.63 0.03
CA ASN A 104 13.19 -4.50 1.06
C ASN A 104 12.68 -3.83 2.34
N ILE A 105 11.46 -4.17 2.79
CA ILE A 105 10.82 -3.55 3.97
C ILE A 105 11.66 -3.68 5.24
N LYS A 106 12.47 -4.71 5.37
CA LYS A 106 13.33 -4.93 6.53
C LYS A 106 14.46 -3.91 6.67
N GLU A 107 14.78 -3.17 5.60
CA GLU A 107 15.78 -2.11 5.60
C GLU A 107 15.21 -0.77 6.07
N VAL A 108 13.88 -0.68 6.26
CA VAL A 108 13.20 0.52 6.71
C VAL A 108 13.06 0.49 8.23
N ASP A 109 13.63 1.48 8.89
CA ASP A 109 13.51 1.66 10.35
C ASP A 109 12.41 2.68 10.66
N PHE A 110 11.21 2.20 10.99
CA PHE A 110 10.05 3.04 11.29
C PHE A 110 10.18 3.83 12.62
N ALA A 111 11.21 3.56 13.42
CA ALA A 111 11.49 4.30 14.64
C ALA A 111 12.38 5.54 14.40
N LYS A 112 12.95 5.67 13.20
CA LYS A 112 13.84 6.78 12.85
C LYS A 112 13.33 7.53 11.63
N ASP A 113 13.26 8.84 11.74
CA ASP A 113 12.99 9.71 10.61
C ASP A 113 14.15 9.67 9.61
N GLY A 114 13.84 9.67 8.33
CA GLY A 114 14.85 9.63 7.28
C GLY A 114 14.29 9.21 5.92
N ASN A 115 15.17 9.17 4.93
CA ASN A 115 14.87 8.68 3.60
C ASN A 115 15.42 7.25 3.45
N TYR A 116 14.56 6.34 3.08
CA TYR A 116 14.89 4.94 2.90
C TYR A 116 14.68 4.55 1.44
N PRO A 117 15.75 4.21 0.70
CA PRO A 117 15.60 3.70 -0.65
C PRO A 117 14.84 2.38 -0.64
N VAL A 118 13.77 2.31 -1.40
CA VAL A 118 12.93 1.10 -1.46
C VAL A 118 12.70 0.65 -2.90
N THR A 119 12.42 -0.64 -3.06
CA THR A 119 11.92 -1.21 -4.31
C THR A 119 10.49 -1.65 -4.09
N VAL A 120 9.58 -1.12 -4.89
CA VAL A 120 8.14 -1.43 -4.84
C VAL A 120 7.78 -2.30 -6.03
N GLU A 121 7.14 -3.43 -5.77
CA GLU A 121 6.67 -4.36 -6.81
C GLU A 121 5.19 -4.65 -6.61
N GLY A 122 4.45 -4.77 -7.70
CA GLY A 122 3.04 -5.11 -7.62
C GLY A 122 2.30 -4.98 -8.93
N ALA A 123 0.99 -5.19 -8.85
CA ALA A 123 0.07 -5.07 -9.96
C ALA A 123 -0.54 -3.68 -10.02
N LEU A 124 -0.33 -2.97 -11.11
CA LEU A 124 -0.96 -1.70 -11.42
C LEU A 124 -2.09 -1.95 -12.42
N THR A 125 -3.31 -1.57 -12.05
CA THR A 125 -4.49 -1.67 -12.91
C THR A 125 -4.94 -0.28 -13.31
N ILE A 126 -4.90 -0.02 -14.60
CA ILE A 126 -5.34 1.24 -15.24
C ILE A 126 -6.15 0.88 -16.47
N HIS A 127 -7.27 1.55 -16.70
CA HIS A 127 -8.10 1.36 -17.91
C HIS A 127 -8.47 -0.11 -18.14
N GLY A 128 -8.82 -0.83 -17.06
CA GLY A 128 -9.19 -2.24 -17.10
C GLY A 128 -8.03 -3.22 -17.38
N VAL A 129 -6.80 -2.73 -17.51
CA VAL A 129 -5.62 -3.55 -17.79
C VAL A 129 -4.71 -3.57 -16.58
N SER A 130 -4.35 -4.78 -16.14
CA SER A 130 -3.43 -4.99 -15.02
C SER A 130 -2.05 -5.42 -15.53
N LYS A 131 -1.01 -4.77 -15.05
CA LYS A 131 0.39 -5.08 -15.37
C LYS A 131 1.23 -5.14 -14.12
N GLN A 132 2.17 -6.08 -14.09
CA GLN A 132 3.20 -6.12 -13.06
C GLN A 132 4.21 -5.01 -13.30
N VAL A 133 4.50 -4.25 -12.26
CA VAL A 133 5.46 -3.14 -12.29
C VAL A 133 6.45 -3.27 -11.15
N SER A 134 7.65 -2.78 -11.36
CA SER A 134 8.69 -2.68 -10.36
C SER A 134 9.34 -1.31 -10.48
N THR A 135 9.44 -0.58 -9.38
CA THR A 135 10.03 0.75 -9.35
C THR A 135 10.84 0.97 -8.10
N LYS A 136 11.76 1.92 -8.15
CA LYS A 136 12.55 2.38 -7.00
C LYS A 136 12.03 3.75 -6.55
N GLY A 137 12.07 3.97 -5.24
CA GLY A 137 11.70 5.24 -4.62
C GLY A 137 12.50 5.51 -3.35
#